data_99ebbd0aaf62269fc86dafe744761adf
#
_entry.id   99ebbd0aaf62269fc86dafe744761adf
#
_cell.length_a   1.000
_cell.length_b   1.000
_cell.length_c   1.000
_cell.angle_alpha   90.00
_cell.angle_beta   90.00
_cell.angle_gamma   90.00
#
_symmetry.space_group_name_H-M   'P 1'
#
loop_
_entity.id
_entity.type
_entity.pdbx_description
1 polymer ?
#
loop_
_entity_poly.entity_id
_entity_poly.type
_entity_poly.pdbx_seq_one_letter_code
_entity_poly.pdbx_strand_id
1 'polypeptide(L)'
;MNGIDINILLKYISKQADISEIEFINEWLEKSEANRDEFLVLKKIHLSYKEVSAIDAIEEGKSWERLKLRTIDKKKKLRVRIFYQVAAVLLPFLIVIGLLKNKNIETSQEYPFNKNLTYIVFPDGTTHNLLNHKYQEFCHPKYGTIYKDSTNLLAINSSVGEKEANEQFAIVTPLGAEYDFFLSDGSKVILNSMSKISYPINFKNDIREISLTGEAFLEVSKDKKRPFIVEMQFAQVKVLGTSFNISAYESDEYNEITLVEGHVKVNNGSNESFLIPGKQAICSCRDVISVRDVDVNIYTSWTRGIFEFNKMSLKEITTSLERWYNIKFNFTDNAIENKKFTGAFKKGTPIESILNFIEETTNVKFIKKNDLVYVVEK
;
A
#
# COMPACT_ATOMS: atom_id res chain seq x y z
N MET A 1 25.53 -2.44 -10.81
CA MET A 1 25.83 -1.00 -10.65
C MET A 1 27.34 -0.82 -10.58
N ASN A 2 27.94 -0.42 -11.68
CA ASN A 2 29.40 -0.31 -11.75
C ASN A 2 29.85 1.08 -11.23
N GLY A 3 30.03 1.21 -9.91
CA GLY A 3 30.88 2.25 -9.33
C GLY A 3 30.31 3.67 -9.17
N ILE A 4 29.01 3.91 -9.35
CA ILE A 4 28.41 5.23 -9.07
C ILE A 4 27.39 5.11 -7.92
N ASP A 5 27.35 6.13 -7.04
CA ASP A 5 26.36 6.24 -5.97
C ASP A 5 25.02 6.68 -6.57
N ILE A 6 23.96 5.90 -6.32
CA ILE A 6 22.60 6.17 -6.78
C ILE A 6 22.07 7.54 -6.29
N ASN A 7 22.52 7.99 -5.11
CA ASN A 7 22.13 9.29 -4.57
C ASN A 7 22.60 10.45 -5.42
N ILE A 8 23.79 10.35 -6.03
CA ILE A 8 24.34 11.37 -6.92
C ILE A 8 23.53 11.42 -8.22
N LEU A 9 23.13 10.25 -8.77
CA LEU A 9 22.25 10.18 -9.94
C LEU A 9 20.85 10.76 -9.65
N LEU A 10 20.29 10.51 -8.47
CA LEU A 10 18.99 11.07 -8.06
C LEU A 10 19.06 12.60 -7.89
N LYS A 11 20.13 13.14 -7.32
CA LYS A 11 20.36 14.61 -7.25
C LYS A 11 20.43 15.23 -8.63
N TYR A 12 21.11 14.57 -9.58
CA TYR A 12 21.20 15.05 -10.97
C TYR A 12 19.82 15.07 -11.64
N ILE A 13 19.05 14.00 -11.51
CA ILE A 13 17.69 13.90 -12.08
C ILE A 13 16.77 14.97 -11.46
N SER A 14 16.93 15.24 -10.16
CA SER A 14 16.16 16.25 -9.41
C SER A 14 16.65 17.69 -9.62
N LYS A 15 17.71 17.92 -10.43
CA LYS A 15 18.38 19.22 -10.64
C LYS A 15 18.95 19.83 -9.36
N GLN A 16 19.42 18.99 -8.43
CA GLN A 16 20.02 19.38 -7.15
C GLN A 16 21.51 19.02 -7.06
N ALA A 17 22.10 18.46 -8.13
CA ALA A 17 23.51 18.13 -8.22
C ALA A 17 24.36 19.41 -8.38
N ASP A 18 25.51 19.46 -7.72
CA ASP A 18 26.50 20.52 -7.89
C ASP A 18 27.31 20.33 -9.16
N ILE A 19 28.16 21.32 -9.49
CA ILE A 19 28.94 21.35 -10.74
C ILE A 19 29.87 20.13 -10.83
N SER A 20 30.52 19.75 -9.75
CA SER A 20 31.45 18.62 -9.70
C SER A 20 30.73 17.26 -9.83
N GLU A 21 29.55 17.14 -9.23
CA GLU A 21 28.69 15.98 -9.39
C GLU A 21 28.17 15.84 -10.83
N ILE A 22 27.83 16.98 -11.48
CA ILE A 22 27.38 16.99 -12.89
C ILE A 22 28.49 16.54 -13.84
N GLU A 23 29.71 17.04 -13.66
CA GLU A 23 30.89 16.66 -14.48
C GLU A 23 31.18 15.17 -14.33
N PHE A 24 31.17 14.65 -13.09
CA PHE A 24 31.39 13.25 -12.79
C PHE A 24 30.32 12.31 -13.43
N ILE A 25 29.05 12.75 -13.42
CA ILE A 25 27.96 11.96 -14.04
C ILE A 25 28.09 11.96 -15.57
N ASN A 26 28.41 13.11 -16.18
CA ASN A 26 28.59 13.17 -17.61
C ASN A 26 29.76 12.28 -18.08
N GLU A 27 30.88 12.30 -17.37
CA GLU A 27 32.01 11.40 -17.63
C GLU A 27 31.62 9.90 -17.46
N TRP A 28 30.82 9.58 -16.45
CA TRP A 28 30.33 8.23 -16.22
C TRP A 28 29.37 7.76 -17.33
N LEU A 29 28.48 8.65 -17.84
CA LEU A 29 27.57 8.37 -18.96
C LEU A 29 28.31 8.15 -20.28
N GLU A 30 29.44 8.79 -20.47
CA GLU A 30 30.26 8.64 -21.67
C GLU A 30 31.06 7.34 -21.71
N LYS A 31 31.34 6.73 -20.52
CA LYS A 31 32.17 5.54 -20.38
C LYS A 31 31.59 4.26 -21.00
N SER A 32 30.27 4.10 -21.01
CA SER A 32 29.63 2.92 -21.62
C SER A 32 28.16 3.12 -21.94
N GLU A 33 27.66 2.35 -22.90
CA GLU A 33 26.24 2.30 -23.26
C GLU A 33 25.39 1.73 -22.10
N ALA A 34 25.93 0.75 -21.38
CA ALA A 34 25.29 0.18 -20.18
C ALA A 34 25.02 1.22 -19.08
N ASN A 35 25.93 2.20 -18.91
CA ASN A 35 25.74 3.29 -17.94
C ASN A 35 24.58 4.24 -18.36
N ARG A 36 24.43 4.48 -19.66
CA ARG A 36 23.31 5.27 -20.21
C ARG A 36 21.98 4.58 -20.00
N ASP A 37 21.93 3.29 -20.25
CA ASP A 37 20.71 2.49 -20.05
C ASP A 37 20.32 2.46 -18.57
N GLU A 38 21.29 2.27 -17.68
CA GLU A 38 21.07 2.30 -16.22
C GLU A 38 20.54 3.66 -15.75
N PHE A 39 21.08 4.75 -16.29
CA PHE A 39 20.60 6.11 -16.02
C PHE A 39 19.19 6.35 -16.54
N LEU A 40 18.85 5.88 -17.75
CA LEU A 40 17.51 6.02 -18.33
C LEU A 40 16.45 5.29 -17.52
N VAL A 41 16.78 4.10 -17.01
CA VAL A 41 15.89 3.33 -16.13
C VAL A 41 15.64 4.11 -14.83
N LEU A 42 16.68 4.62 -14.17
CA LEU A 42 16.53 5.42 -12.95
C LEU A 42 15.74 6.70 -13.17
N LYS A 43 15.98 7.39 -14.28
CA LYS A 43 15.24 8.60 -14.66
C LYS A 43 13.76 8.31 -14.88
N LYS A 44 13.42 7.21 -15.55
CA LYS A 44 12.04 6.76 -15.78
C LYS A 44 11.33 6.45 -14.45
N ILE A 45 12.01 5.77 -13.54
CA ILE A 45 11.50 5.44 -12.18
C ILE A 45 11.26 6.73 -11.37
N HIS A 46 12.23 7.66 -11.38
CA HIS A 46 12.11 8.92 -10.63
C HIS A 46 11.00 9.82 -11.17
N LEU A 47 10.81 9.89 -12.48
CA LEU A 47 9.71 10.66 -13.09
C LEU A 47 8.35 10.06 -12.74
N SER A 48 8.21 8.74 -12.76
CA SER A 48 6.99 8.05 -12.31
C SER A 48 6.68 8.34 -10.83
N TYR A 49 7.70 8.33 -9.98
CA TYR A 49 7.57 8.69 -8.57
C TYR A 49 7.15 10.15 -8.37
N LYS A 50 7.71 11.08 -9.15
CA LYS A 50 7.41 12.51 -9.07
C LYS A 50 5.99 12.84 -9.58
N GLU A 51 5.48 12.13 -10.58
CA GLU A 51 4.08 12.24 -11.03
C GLU A 51 3.11 11.75 -9.95
N VAL A 52 3.47 10.68 -9.24
CA VAL A 52 2.69 10.17 -8.10
C VAL A 52 2.68 11.16 -6.94
N SER A 53 3.83 11.79 -6.61
CA SER A 53 3.94 12.76 -5.51
C SER A 53 3.36 14.15 -5.83
N ALA A 54 3.28 14.53 -7.10
CA ALA A 54 2.73 15.82 -7.53
C ALA A 54 1.19 15.87 -7.48
N ILE A 55 0.52 14.72 -7.43
CA ILE A 55 -0.94 14.63 -7.34
C ILE A 55 -1.43 14.95 -5.94
N ASP A 56 -0.64 14.69 -4.89
CA ASP A 56 -0.97 15.04 -3.50
C ASP A 56 -0.85 16.56 -3.19
N ALA A 57 -0.25 17.35 -4.10
CA ALA A 57 -0.03 18.79 -3.94
C ALA A 57 -1.04 19.67 -4.71
N ILE A 58 -2.05 19.08 -5.35
CA ILE A 58 -3.09 19.86 -6.04
C ILE A 58 -4.23 20.16 -5.07
N GLU A 59 -4.13 21.29 -4.36
CA GLU A 59 -5.30 21.96 -3.79
C GLU A 59 -6.32 22.25 -4.92
N GLU A 60 -7.42 21.54 -4.89
CA GLU A 60 -8.58 21.82 -5.73
C GLU A 60 -9.05 23.26 -5.46
N GLY A 61 -8.90 24.14 -6.39
CA GLY A 61 -9.60 25.43 -6.33
C GLY A 61 -9.05 26.62 -7.13
N LYS A 62 -7.79 26.64 -7.54
CA LYS A 62 -7.23 27.86 -8.15
C LYS A 62 -6.81 27.78 -9.62
N SER A 63 -6.87 26.63 -10.23
CA SER A 63 -6.39 26.42 -11.61
C SER A 63 -7.43 26.69 -12.69
N TRP A 64 -8.72 26.60 -12.37
CA TRP A 64 -9.82 26.82 -13.33
C TRP A 64 -10.10 28.30 -13.67
N GLU A 65 -9.80 29.23 -12.79
CA GLU A 65 -10.03 30.66 -13.07
C GLU A 65 -8.99 31.27 -14.01
N ARG A 66 -7.76 30.76 -14.06
CA ARG A 66 -6.70 31.30 -14.94
C ARG A 66 -6.83 30.89 -16.42
N LEU A 67 -7.59 29.85 -16.71
CA LEU A 67 -7.86 29.37 -18.08
C LEU A 67 -9.00 30.12 -18.77
N LYS A 68 -9.91 30.75 -18.00
CA LYS A 68 -11.05 31.49 -18.56
C LYS A 68 -10.72 32.90 -19.11
N LEU A 69 -9.54 33.46 -18.78
CA LEU A 69 -9.23 34.85 -19.10
C LEU A 69 -8.36 35.09 -20.32
N ARG A 70 -8.00 34.06 -21.11
CA ARG A 70 -7.08 34.25 -22.26
C ARG A 70 -7.64 33.96 -23.65
N THR A 71 -8.93 33.72 -23.82
CA THR A 71 -9.50 33.47 -25.15
C THR A 71 -10.82 34.17 -25.39
N ILE A 72 -10.82 35.50 -25.39
CA ILE A 72 -11.80 36.29 -26.11
C ILE A 72 -11.07 37.51 -26.68
N ASP A 73 -10.70 37.53 -27.93
CA ASP A 73 -11.09 38.51 -28.93
C ASP A 73 -10.37 38.31 -30.27
N LYS A 74 -11.19 38.56 -31.32
CA LYS A 74 -10.88 38.86 -32.71
C LYS A 74 -10.55 37.73 -33.67
N LYS A 75 -11.56 37.27 -34.34
CA LYS A 75 -11.75 36.99 -35.77
C LYS A 75 -12.92 36.02 -36.00
N LYS A 76 -14.12 36.43 -35.63
CA LYS A 76 -15.37 35.75 -36.01
C LYS A 76 -15.94 36.48 -37.22
N LYS A 77 -15.86 35.92 -38.43
CA LYS A 77 -16.96 35.93 -39.42
C LYS A 77 -16.74 35.08 -40.68
N LEU A 78 -15.50 34.64 -40.96
CA LEU A 78 -15.26 33.87 -42.20
C LEU A 78 -15.05 32.34 -41.99
N ARG A 79 -14.78 31.89 -40.76
CA ARG A 79 -14.52 30.46 -40.45
C ARG A 79 -15.75 29.63 -40.09
N VAL A 80 -16.88 30.28 -39.79
CA VAL A 80 -18.08 29.59 -39.31
C VAL A 80 -18.76 28.79 -40.43
N ARG A 81 -18.72 29.29 -41.68
CA ARG A 81 -19.39 28.62 -42.80
C ARG A 81 -18.64 27.37 -43.29
N ILE A 82 -17.31 27.37 -43.22
CA ILE A 82 -16.47 26.20 -43.53
C ILE A 82 -16.58 25.18 -42.40
N PHE A 83 -16.70 25.62 -41.15
CA PHE A 83 -16.80 24.75 -39.98
C PHE A 83 -18.08 23.89 -40.01
N TYR A 84 -19.22 24.47 -40.41
CA TYR A 84 -20.49 23.71 -40.54
C TYR A 84 -20.49 22.72 -41.68
N GLN A 85 -19.79 22.99 -42.78
CA GLN A 85 -19.68 22.05 -43.92
C GLN A 85 -18.75 20.86 -43.60
N VAL A 86 -17.67 21.11 -42.83
CA VAL A 86 -16.75 20.04 -42.39
C VAL A 86 -17.35 19.23 -41.23
N ALA A 87 -18.08 19.91 -40.30
CA ALA A 87 -18.79 19.24 -39.21
C ALA A 87 -19.89 18.31 -39.69
N ALA A 88 -20.62 18.67 -40.76
CA ALA A 88 -21.70 17.87 -41.32
C ALA A 88 -21.20 16.55 -41.92
N VAL A 89 -19.93 16.47 -42.36
CA VAL A 89 -19.31 15.27 -42.90
C VAL A 89 -18.59 14.47 -41.81
N LEU A 90 -17.98 15.12 -40.84
CA LEU A 90 -17.22 14.45 -39.80
C LEU A 90 -18.08 13.91 -38.64
N LEU A 91 -19.22 14.56 -38.33
CA LEU A 91 -20.09 14.13 -37.22
C LEU A 91 -20.68 12.72 -37.44
N PRO A 92 -21.23 12.35 -38.62
CA PRO A 92 -21.67 10.98 -38.84
C PRO A 92 -20.52 9.98 -38.82
N PHE A 93 -19.31 10.39 -39.25
CA PHE A 93 -18.12 9.52 -39.24
C PHE A 93 -17.63 9.26 -37.83
N LEU A 94 -17.66 10.26 -36.95
CA LEU A 94 -17.34 10.12 -35.53
C LEU A 94 -18.39 9.29 -34.78
N ILE A 95 -19.66 9.41 -35.13
CA ILE A 95 -20.75 8.58 -34.59
C ILE A 95 -20.56 7.12 -35.00
N VAL A 96 -20.23 6.87 -36.27
CA VAL A 96 -19.95 5.51 -36.77
C VAL A 96 -18.70 4.93 -36.11
N ILE A 97 -17.62 5.70 -35.94
CA ILE A 97 -16.43 5.29 -35.19
C ILE A 97 -16.77 5.04 -33.69
N GLY A 98 -17.61 5.88 -33.09
CA GLY A 98 -18.12 5.69 -31.72
C GLY A 98 -18.94 4.40 -31.58
N LEU A 99 -19.80 4.10 -32.54
CA LEU A 99 -20.62 2.89 -32.58
C LEU A 99 -19.80 1.64 -32.90
N LEU A 100 -18.75 1.76 -33.71
CA LEU A 100 -17.81 0.66 -34.01
C LEU A 100 -16.83 0.40 -32.83
N LYS A 101 -16.40 1.45 -32.13
CA LYS A 101 -15.63 1.30 -30.87
C LYS A 101 -16.45 0.70 -29.73
N ASN A 102 -17.77 0.92 -29.74
CA ASN A 102 -18.63 0.35 -28.68
C ASN A 102 -18.88 -1.17 -28.86
N LYS A 103 -18.40 -1.78 -29.96
CA LYS A 103 -18.52 -3.24 -30.18
C LYS A 103 -17.28 -4.04 -29.70
N ASN A 104 -16.17 -3.39 -29.37
CA ASN A 104 -14.95 -4.05 -28.91
C ASN A 104 -14.28 -3.36 -27.72
N ILE A 105 -15.04 -2.70 -26.85
CA ILE A 105 -14.60 -2.53 -25.49
C ILE A 105 -14.96 -3.86 -24.82
N GLU A 106 -14.06 -4.84 -24.91
CA GLU A 106 -13.86 -5.69 -23.78
C GLU A 106 -13.62 -4.74 -22.62
N THR A 107 -14.66 -4.49 -21.85
CA THR A 107 -14.54 -3.94 -20.52
C THR A 107 -13.43 -4.73 -19.88
N SER A 108 -12.25 -4.12 -19.73
CA SER A 108 -11.35 -4.52 -18.67
C SER A 108 -12.29 -4.65 -17.47
N GLN A 109 -12.49 -5.89 -16.99
CA GLN A 109 -13.18 -6.11 -15.74
C GLN A 109 -12.43 -5.22 -14.75
N GLU A 110 -12.99 -4.07 -14.43
CA GLU A 110 -12.71 -3.43 -13.17
C GLU A 110 -13.04 -4.51 -12.17
N TYR A 111 -12.00 -5.17 -11.68
CA TYR A 111 -12.13 -6.03 -10.50
C TYR A 111 -12.72 -5.10 -9.46
N PRO A 112 -13.93 -5.36 -8.98
CA PRO A 112 -14.53 -4.49 -8.00
C PRO A 112 -13.62 -4.55 -6.77
N PHE A 113 -12.82 -3.52 -6.57
CA PHE A 113 -12.18 -3.26 -5.29
C PHE A 113 -13.31 -3.09 -4.29
N ASN A 114 -13.67 -4.17 -3.67
CA ASN A 114 -14.80 -4.20 -2.78
C ASN A 114 -14.34 -3.68 -1.40
N LYS A 115 -13.97 -2.38 -1.34
CA LYS A 115 -13.63 -1.66 -0.10
C LYS A 115 -14.72 -1.79 0.98
N ASN A 116 -15.86 -2.38 0.65
CA ASN A 116 -17.03 -2.48 1.51
C ASN A 116 -17.15 -3.82 2.25
N LEU A 117 -16.16 -4.71 2.20
CA LEU A 117 -16.24 -6.03 2.81
C LEU A 117 -15.45 -6.18 4.11
N THR A 118 -14.83 -5.12 4.63
CA THR A 118 -14.30 -5.16 5.99
C THR A 118 -15.45 -5.40 6.97
N TYR A 119 -15.27 -6.29 7.91
CA TYR A 119 -16.32 -6.65 8.86
C TYR A 119 -15.77 -6.85 10.26
N ILE A 120 -16.63 -6.59 11.24
CA ILE A 120 -16.40 -6.96 12.63
C ILE A 120 -16.96 -8.35 12.87
N VAL A 121 -16.23 -9.16 13.62
CA VAL A 121 -16.64 -10.47 14.13
C VAL A 121 -16.87 -10.32 15.63
N PHE A 122 -18.05 -10.67 16.09
CA PHE A 122 -18.40 -10.69 17.50
C PHE A 122 -17.91 -11.96 18.17
N PRO A 123 -17.79 -11.97 19.51
CA PRO A 123 -17.34 -13.16 20.24
C PRO A 123 -18.27 -14.38 20.08
N ASP A 124 -19.53 -14.17 19.74
CA ASP A 124 -20.48 -15.25 19.43
C ASP A 124 -20.41 -15.76 17.98
N GLY A 125 -19.46 -15.22 17.18
CA GLY A 125 -19.23 -15.59 15.79
C GLY A 125 -20.10 -14.85 14.78
N THR A 126 -21.05 -14.01 15.20
CA THR A 126 -21.82 -13.18 14.27
C THR A 126 -20.94 -12.09 13.66
N THR A 127 -21.33 -11.57 12.50
CA THR A 127 -20.55 -10.59 11.76
C THR A 127 -21.40 -9.38 11.33
N HIS A 128 -20.75 -8.22 11.22
CA HIS A 128 -21.37 -7.02 10.66
C HIS A 128 -20.39 -6.25 9.76
N ASN A 129 -20.86 -5.82 8.58
CA ASN A 129 -20.02 -5.09 7.64
C ASN A 129 -19.74 -3.67 8.12
N LEU A 130 -18.47 -3.25 8.04
CA LEU A 130 -18.02 -1.91 8.38
C LEU A 130 -17.79 -1.12 7.10
N LEU A 131 -18.43 0.05 6.98
CA LEU A 131 -18.24 0.99 5.86
C LEU A 131 -17.18 2.02 6.24
N ASN A 132 -16.22 2.28 5.36
CA ASN A 132 -15.18 3.28 5.60
C ASN A 132 -15.76 4.70 5.70
N HIS A 133 -15.22 5.50 6.62
CA HIS A 133 -15.49 6.95 6.78
C HIS A 133 -16.95 7.35 6.81
N LYS A 134 -17.83 6.46 7.29
CA LYS A 134 -19.26 6.75 7.45
C LYS A 134 -19.72 6.41 8.85
N TYR A 135 -20.61 7.25 9.39
CA TYR A 135 -21.34 6.91 10.61
C TYR A 135 -22.14 5.64 10.38
N GLN A 136 -22.04 4.72 11.32
CA GLN A 136 -22.87 3.53 11.38
C GLN A 136 -23.32 3.31 12.81
N GLU A 137 -24.56 2.92 12.95
CA GLU A 137 -25.13 2.46 14.20
C GLU A 137 -25.83 1.15 13.94
N PHE A 138 -25.55 0.15 14.74
CA PHE A 138 -26.21 -1.14 14.65
C PHE A 138 -26.29 -1.76 16.04
N CYS A 139 -27.39 -2.49 16.28
CA CYS A 139 -27.66 -3.11 17.55
C CYS A 139 -27.37 -4.61 17.48
N HIS A 140 -26.52 -5.08 18.38
CA HIS A 140 -26.27 -6.50 18.55
C HIS A 140 -27.10 -7.00 19.77
N PRO A 141 -27.84 -8.10 19.66
CA PRO A 141 -28.74 -8.56 20.75
C PRO A 141 -28.04 -8.77 22.10
N LYS A 142 -26.79 -9.26 22.08
CA LYS A 142 -26.00 -9.53 23.28
C LYS A 142 -25.11 -8.36 23.69
N TYR A 143 -24.50 -7.64 22.72
CA TYR A 143 -23.46 -6.65 22.99
C TYR A 143 -23.98 -5.21 22.98
N GLY A 144 -25.23 -4.98 22.69
CA GLY A 144 -25.85 -3.66 22.69
C GLY A 144 -25.58 -2.88 21.42
N THR A 145 -25.65 -1.56 21.51
CA THR A 145 -25.50 -0.68 20.36
C THR A 145 -24.05 -0.35 20.09
N ILE A 146 -23.62 -0.61 18.88
CA ILE A 146 -22.28 -0.33 18.39
C ILE A 146 -22.34 0.94 17.53
N TYR A 147 -21.50 1.90 17.86
CA TYR A 147 -21.37 3.15 17.10
C TYR A 147 -20.01 3.15 16.40
N LYS A 148 -20.04 3.52 15.16
CA LYS A 148 -18.86 3.87 14.38
C LYS A 148 -19.03 5.27 13.84
N ASP A 149 -18.20 6.19 14.28
CA ASP A 149 -18.25 7.58 13.81
C ASP A 149 -17.52 7.76 12.45
N SER A 150 -17.54 8.99 11.93
CA SER A 150 -16.86 9.32 10.67
C SER A 150 -15.33 9.26 10.75
N THR A 151 -14.75 9.18 11.96
CA THR A 151 -13.32 8.98 12.20
C THR A 151 -12.95 7.51 12.34
N ASN A 152 -13.94 6.58 12.15
CA ASN A 152 -13.80 5.14 12.35
C ASN A 152 -13.52 4.72 13.81
N LEU A 153 -13.82 5.57 14.78
CA LEU A 153 -13.84 5.16 16.18
C LEU A 153 -15.00 4.18 16.40
N LEU A 154 -14.67 2.94 16.78
CA LEU A 154 -15.63 1.93 17.18
C LEU A 154 -15.87 2.02 18.68
N ALA A 155 -17.09 2.37 19.08
CA ALA A 155 -17.51 2.40 20.46
C ALA A 155 -18.72 1.51 20.67
N ILE A 156 -18.76 0.76 21.75
CA ILE A 156 -19.93 0.00 22.16
C ILE A 156 -20.59 0.70 23.35
N ASN A 157 -21.83 1.12 23.15
CA ASN A 157 -22.67 1.55 24.26
C ASN A 157 -23.43 0.32 24.79
N SER A 158 -22.79 -0.40 25.69
CA SER A 158 -23.39 -1.57 26.29
C SER A 158 -23.58 -1.37 27.79
N SER A 159 -24.75 -1.76 28.26
CA SER A 159 -24.99 -2.12 29.66
C SER A 159 -24.39 -3.51 29.99
N VAL A 160 -23.42 -3.96 29.20
CA VAL A 160 -22.78 -5.27 29.30
C VAL A 160 -21.99 -5.35 30.60
N GLY A 161 -22.27 -6.38 31.36
CA GLY A 161 -21.65 -6.61 32.66
C GLY A 161 -20.12 -6.82 32.57
N GLU A 162 -19.41 -6.70 33.70
CA GLU A 162 -17.95 -6.84 33.79
C GLU A 162 -17.38 -8.14 33.17
N LYS A 163 -18.18 -9.22 33.12
CA LYS A 163 -17.74 -10.51 32.57
C LYS A 163 -17.53 -10.49 31.05
N GLU A 164 -18.33 -9.74 30.33
CA GLU A 164 -18.29 -9.68 28.84
C GLU A 164 -17.25 -8.69 28.33
N ALA A 165 -16.67 -7.90 29.21
CA ALA A 165 -15.63 -6.91 28.88
C ALA A 165 -14.29 -7.51 28.40
N ASN A 166 -14.06 -8.80 28.68
CA ASN A 166 -12.85 -9.54 28.24
C ASN A 166 -13.09 -10.36 26.96
N GLU A 167 -14.31 -10.34 26.40
CA GLU A 167 -14.58 -11.02 25.15
C GLU A 167 -13.85 -10.33 23.99
N GLN A 168 -13.29 -11.15 23.09
CA GLN A 168 -12.49 -10.68 21.96
C GLN A 168 -13.37 -10.41 20.74
N PHE A 169 -13.33 -9.20 20.26
CA PHE A 169 -13.87 -8.79 18.96
C PHE A 169 -12.77 -8.87 17.90
N ALA A 170 -13.12 -9.08 16.66
CA ALA A 170 -12.13 -9.03 15.60
C ALA A 170 -12.59 -8.13 14.45
N ILE A 171 -11.66 -7.37 13.86
CA ILE A 171 -11.85 -6.71 12.57
C ILE A 171 -11.07 -7.50 11.54
N VAL A 172 -11.72 -7.80 10.42
CA VAL A 172 -11.17 -8.58 9.31
C VAL A 172 -11.27 -7.77 8.03
N THR A 173 -10.11 -7.57 7.39
CA THR A 173 -10.02 -7.02 6.04
C THR A 173 -9.88 -8.15 5.04
N PRO A 174 -10.77 -8.26 4.07
CA PRO A 174 -10.65 -9.25 3.00
C PRO A 174 -9.55 -8.83 1.99
N LEU A 175 -9.36 -9.67 1.00
CA LEU A 175 -8.45 -9.43 -0.11
C LEU A 175 -8.77 -8.10 -0.81
N GLY A 176 -7.73 -7.29 -1.06
CA GLY A 176 -7.82 -6.00 -1.74
C GLY A 176 -8.44 -4.87 -0.91
N ALA A 177 -8.69 -5.07 0.39
CA ALA A 177 -9.26 -4.08 1.29
C ALA A 177 -8.25 -3.59 2.33
N GLU A 178 -8.41 -2.34 2.73
CA GLU A 178 -7.74 -1.72 3.88
C GLU A 178 -8.79 -1.10 4.79
N TYR A 179 -8.45 -1.01 6.06
CA TYR A 179 -9.34 -0.37 7.02
C TYR A 179 -8.54 0.31 8.13
N ASP A 180 -8.84 1.59 8.36
CA ASP A 180 -8.27 2.35 9.47
C ASP A 180 -9.32 2.59 10.54
N PHE A 181 -8.92 2.50 11.80
CA PHE A 181 -9.81 2.71 12.93
C PHE A 181 -9.03 3.04 14.20
N PHE A 182 -9.73 3.49 15.23
CA PHE A 182 -9.18 3.74 16.55
C PHE A 182 -9.64 2.71 17.55
N LEU A 183 -8.71 2.26 18.38
CA LEU A 183 -9.00 1.46 19.57
C LEU A 183 -9.50 2.35 20.72
N SER A 184 -10.09 1.74 21.75
CA SER A 184 -10.66 2.46 22.89
C SER A 184 -9.65 3.27 23.71
N ASP A 185 -8.34 2.99 23.59
CA ASP A 185 -7.26 3.74 24.21
C ASP A 185 -6.76 4.93 23.35
N GLY A 186 -7.38 5.15 22.19
CA GLY A 186 -7.01 6.16 21.20
C GLY A 186 -5.85 5.76 20.29
N SER A 187 -5.37 4.51 20.37
CA SER A 187 -4.38 3.99 19.41
C SER A 187 -5.02 3.85 18.03
N LYS A 188 -4.31 4.32 17.00
CA LYS A 188 -4.73 4.15 15.60
C LYS A 188 -4.17 2.88 15.02
N VAL A 189 -5.00 2.16 14.30
CA VAL A 189 -4.64 0.96 13.53
C VAL A 189 -5.03 1.18 12.09
N ILE A 190 -4.10 0.93 11.18
CA ILE A 190 -4.39 0.76 9.75
C ILE A 190 -4.14 -0.71 9.45
N LEU A 191 -5.17 -1.42 9.01
CA LEU A 191 -5.14 -2.84 8.73
C LEU A 191 -5.07 -3.06 7.22
N ASN A 192 -4.05 -3.80 6.76
CA ASN A 192 -3.85 -4.08 5.33
C ASN A 192 -4.73 -5.24 4.86
N SER A 193 -4.65 -5.55 3.58
CA SER A 193 -5.38 -6.64 2.92
C SER A 193 -5.12 -8.00 3.58
N MET A 194 -6.16 -8.85 3.63
CA MET A 194 -6.10 -10.23 4.18
C MET A 194 -5.59 -10.26 5.63
N SER A 195 -6.03 -9.31 6.45
CA SER A 195 -5.55 -9.17 7.82
C SER A 195 -6.70 -9.24 8.83
N LYS A 196 -6.37 -9.68 10.02
CA LYS A 196 -7.29 -9.80 11.16
C LYS A 196 -6.61 -9.29 12.42
N ILE A 197 -7.30 -8.41 13.12
CA ILE A 197 -6.91 -7.97 14.46
C ILE A 197 -8.00 -8.37 15.45
N SER A 198 -7.61 -8.96 16.56
CA SER A 198 -8.55 -9.30 17.65
C SER A 198 -8.16 -8.55 18.91
N TYR A 199 -9.14 -7.98 19.60
CA TYR A 199 -8.93 -7.13 20.75
C TYR A 199 -10.19 -7.08 21.63
N PRO A 200 -10.06 -6.82 22.96
CA PRO A 200 -11.20 -6.50 23.79
C PRO A 200 -11.71 -5.11 23.45
N ILE A 201 -13.02 -4.92 23.42
CA ILE A 201 -13.59 -3.62 23.05
C ILE A 201 -13.11 -2.49 23.98
N ASN A 202 -12.84 -2.81 25.24
CA ASN A 202 -12.29 -1.91 26.24
C ASN A 202 -11.10 -2.56 26.95
N PHE A 203 -9.98 -1.88 26.96
CA PHE A 203 -8.82 -2.29 27.76
C PHE A 203 -9.06 -1.94 29.24
N LYS A 204 -9.50 -2.90 30.03
CA LYS A 204 -9.80 -2.70 31.46
C LYS A 204 -8.66 -3.05 32.41
N ASN A 205 -7.68 -3.82 31.95
CA ASN A 205 -6.57 -4.32 32.77
C ASN A 205 -5.36 -3.40 32.73
N ASP A 206 -4.32 -3.76 33.47
CA ASP A 206 -3.02 -3.07 33.49
C ASP A 206 -2.23 -3.22 32.17
N ILE A 207 -2.77 -3.95 31.21
CA ILE A 207 -2.19 -4.17 29.88
C ILE A 207 -3.23 -3.89 28.79
N ARG A 208 -2.74 -3.50 27.61
CA ARG A 208 -3.53 -3.35 26.38
C ARG A 208 -3.06 -4.42 25.41
N GLU A 209 -3.79 -5.50 25.29
CA GLU A 209 -3.39 -6.67 24.52
C GLU A 209 -4.29 -6.85 23.31
N ILE A 210 -3.67 -7.12 22.16
CA ILE A 210 -4.32 -7.45 20.91
C ILE A 210 -3.61 -8.65 20.29
N SER A 211 -4.28 -9.34 19.38
CA SER A 211 -3.62 -10.32 18.48
C SER A 211 -3.77 -9.91 17.03
N LEU A 212 -2.73 -10.15 16.23
CA LEU A 212 -2.65 -9.77 14.83
C LEU A 212 -2.26 -10.95 13.96
N THR A 213 -3.01 -11.16 12.89
CA THR A 213 -2.66 -11.99 11.74
C THR A 213 -2.75 -11.13 10.49
N GLY A 214 -1.74 -11.16 9.62
CA GLY A 214 -1.65 -10.28 8.46
C GLY A 214 -0.77 -9.07 8.70
N GLU A 215 -1.10 -7.91 8.14
CA GLU A 215 -0.28 -6.71 8.23
C GLU A 215 -1.06 -5.53 8.80
N ALA A 216 -0.42 -4.83 9.73
CA ALA A 216 -0.96 -3.62 10.33
C ALA A 216 0.12 -2.57 10.59
N PHE A 217 -0.25 -1.31 10.41
CA PHE A 217 0.49 -0.18 10.92
C PHE A 217 -0.22 0.34 12.17
N LEU A 218 0.54 0.49 13.26
CA LEU A 218 0.02 0.90 14.56
C LEU A 218 0.67 2.21 15.02
N GLU A 219 -0.14 3.17 15.40
CA GLU A 219 0.26 4.36 16.13
C GLU A 219 -0.31 4.26 17.56
N VAL A 220 0.48 3.65 18.44
CA VAL A 220 0.04 3.35 19.80
C VAL A 220 0.07 4.59 20.70
N SER A 221 -1.05 4.86 21.36
CA SER A 221 -1.16 5.95 22.32
C SER A 221 -0.20 5.79 23.50
N LYS A 222 0.47 6.89 23.89
CA LYS A 222 1.48 6.89 24.97
C LYS A 222 0.82 6.62 26.33
N ASP A 223 1.14 5.47 26.93
CA ASP A 223 0.74 5.11 28.28
C ASP A 223 1.84 4.26 28.93
N LYS A 224 2.62 4.89 29.83
CA LYS A 224 3.74 4.23 30.51
C LYS A 224 3.29 3.24 31.58
N LYS A 225 2.04 3.34 32.07
CA LYS A 225 1.52 2.48 33.13
C LYS A 225 0.91 1.20 32.57
N ARG A 226 0.32 1.26 31.36
CA ARG A 226 -0.32 0.12 30.71
C ARG A 226 0.40 -0.19 29.41
N PRO A 227 1.31 -1.14 29.37
CA PRO A 227 1.97 -1.54 28.15
C PRO A 227 0.96 -2.05 27.11
N PHE A 228 1.26 -1.80 25.83
CA PHE A 228 0.53 -2.33 24.69
C PHE A 228 1.26 -3.55 24.15
N ILE A 229 0.54 -4.66 24.02
CA ILE A 229 1.08 -5.95 23.63
C ILE A 229 0.41 -6.38 22.33
N VAL A 230 1.20 -6.81 21.34
CA VAL A 230 0.70 -7.43 20.11
C VAL A 230 1.20 -8.88 20.07
N GLU A 231 0.25 -9.81 20.11
CA GLU A 231 0.51 -11.24 19.93
C GLU A 231 0.47 -11.62 18.46
N MET A 232 1.44 -12.38 18.00
CA MET A 232 1.57 -12.89 16.64
C MET A 232 1.98 -14.37 16.66
N GLN A 233 2.02 -15.00 15.50
CA GLN A 233 2.35 -16.42 15.39
C GLN A 233 3.74 -16.78 15.94
N PHE A 234 4.77 -15.96 15.65
CA PHE A 234 6.17 -16.25 15.99
C PHE A 234 6.79 -15.24 16.95
N ALA A 235 6.04 -14.24 17.39
CA ALA A 235 6.58 -13.20 18.26
C ALA A 235 5.47 -12.46 19.00
N GLN A 236 5.85 -11.86 20.13
CA GLN A 236 5.11 -10.86 20.87
C GLN A 236 5.87 -9.53 20.81
N VAL A 237 5.14 -8.46 20.61
CA VAL A 237 5.67 -7.09 20.66
C VAL A 237 5.12 -6.36 21.89
N LYS A 238 5.98 -5.66 22.63
CA LYS A 238 5.58 -4.82 23.77
C LYS A 238 6.07 -3.39 23.59
N VAL A 239 5.14 -2.42 23.68
CA VAL A 239 5.41 -0.99 23.53
C VAL A 239 4.69 -0.14 24.59
N LEU A 240 5.09 1.14 24.74
CA LEU A 240 4.48 2.09 25.67
C LEU A 240 3.94 3.37 24.97
N GLY A 241 4.07 3.45 23.64
CA GLY A 241 3.67 4.59 22.83
C GLY A 241 4.63 4.74 21.66
N THR A 242 4.29 4.14 20.51
CA THR A 242 5.25 3.79 19.46
C THR A 242 4.50 3.70 18.15
N SER A 243 5.15 4.11 17.04
CA SER A 243 4.64 3.93 15.68
C SER A 243 5.49 2.88 14.96
N PHE A 244 4.85 1.81 14.48
CA PHE A 244 5.53 0.66 13.87
C PHE A 244 4.62 -0.11 12.92
N ASN A 245 5.23 -0.81 11.96
CA ASN A 245 4.57 -1.75 11.06
C ASN A 245 4.85 -3.19 11.50
N ILE A 246 3.84 -4.04 11.39
CA ILE A 246 3.96 -5.49 11.56
C ILE A 246 3.46 -6.17 10.29
N SER A 247 4.23 -7.12 9.76
CA SER A 247 3.78 -8.12 8.79
C SER A 247 3.89 -9.51 9.42
N ALA A 248 2.74 -10.16 9.64
CA ALA A 248 2.60 -11.44 10.35
C ALA A 248 1.52 -12.31 9.68
N TYR A 249 1.63 -12.52 8.37
CA TYR A 249 0.71 -13.38 7.63
C TYR A 249 0.98 -14.86 7.95
N GLU A 250 -0.08 -15.64 8.13
CA GLU A 250 0.03 -17.08 8.40
C GLU A 250 0.74 -17.87 7.28
N SER A 251 0.68 -17.33 6.05
CA SER A 251 1.37 -17.93 4.90
C SER A 251 2.88 -17.70 4.90
N ASP A 252 3.39 -16.81 5.74
CA ASP A 252 4.80 -16.43 5.78
C ASP A 252 5.53 -17.27 6.82
N GLU A 253 6.82 -17.52 6.58
CA GLU A 253 7.69 -18.31 7.48
C GLU A 253 8.21 -17.48 8.67
N TYR A 254 7.92 -16.17 8.69
CA TYR A 254 8.41 -15.23 9.70
C TYR A 254 7.46 -14.04 9.89
N ASN A 255 7.57 -13.41 11.04
CA ASN A 255 6.98 -12.10 11.29
C ASN A 255 8.04 -11.01 11.15
N GLU A 256 7.68 -9.87 10.56
CA GLU A 256 8.53 -8.69 10.43
C GLU A 256 7.94 -7.54 11.25
N ILE A 257 8.76 -6.90 12.07
CA ILE A 257 8.38 -5.76 12.89
C ILE A 257 9.32 -4.59 12.55
N THR A 258 8.80 -3.54 11.93
CA THR A 258 9.56 -2.37 11.48
C THR A 258 9.23 -1.16 12.34
N LEU A 259 10.22 -0.62 13.04
CA LEU A 259 10.03 0.50 13.96
C LEU A 259 10.24 1.85 13.25
N VAL A 260 9.22 2.72 13.33
CA VAL A 260 9.24 4.09 12.81
C VAL A 260 9.61 5.10 13.89
N GLU A 261 8.88 5.09 15.03
CA GLU A 261 9.11 6.01 16.16
C GLU A 261 8.92 5.30 17.49
N GLY A 262 9.74 5.66 18.49
CA GLY A 262 9.64 5.15 19.85
C GLY A 262 10.57 3.96 20.09
N HIS A 263 10.11 2.97 20.86
CA HIS A 263 10.87 1.79 21.24
C HIS A 263 9.97 0.55 21.20
N VAL A 264 10.50 -0.54 20.70
CA VAL A 264 9.82 -1.84 20.65
C VAL A 264 10.66 -2.87 21.37
N LYS A 265 10.04 -3.64 22.25
CA LYS A 265 10.59 -4.89 22.77
C LYS A 265 9.92 -6.04 22.02
N VAL A 266 10.70 -6.87 21.36
CA VAL A 266 10.26 -8.07 20.66
C VAL A 266 10.67 -9.28 21.48
N ASN A 267 9.76 -10.25 21.63
CA ASN A 267 9.99 -11.53 22.30
C ASN A 267 9.39 -12.66 21.46
N ASN A 268 10.13 -13.75 21.25
CA ASN A 268 9.66 -14.95 20.56
C ASN A 268 9.53 -16.19 21.48
N GLY A 269 9.43 -15.95 22.79
CA GLY A 269 9.39 -16.99 23.82
C GLY A 269 10.77 -17.40 24.32
N SER A 270 11.76 -17.55 23.44
CA SER A 270 13.12 -17.97 23.78
C SER A 270 14.11 -16.81 23.87
N ASN A 271 13.93 -15.77 23.06
CA ASN A 271 14.83 -14.63 22.95
C ASN A 271 14.08 -13.30 23.00
N GLU A 272 14.82 -12.26 23.40
CA GLU A 272 14.31 -10.88 23.42
C GLU A 272 15.24 -9.96 22.62
N SER A 273 14.66 -8.98 21.96
CA SER A 273 15.39 -7.93 21.26
C SER A 273 14.70 -6.57 21.42
N PHE A 274 15.50 -5.50 21.35
CA PHE A 274 15.01 -4.14 21.41
C PHE A 274 15.26 -3.44 20.08
N LEU A 275 14.23 -2.79 19.55
CA LEU A 275 14.34 -1.99 18.33
C LEU A 275 14.40 -0.50 18.68
N ILE A 276 15.19 0.20 17.90
CA ILE A 276 15.23 1.67 17.79
C ILE A 276 14.74 2.06 16.39
N PRO A 277 14.31 3.31 16.17
CA PRO A 277 13.83 3.76 14.86
C PRO A 277 14.79 3.42 13.71
N GLY A 278 14.25 2.96 12.58
CA GLY A 278 15.03 2.51 11.42
C GLY A 278 15.46 1.04 11.46
N LYS A 279 15.10 0.30 12.51
CA LYS A 279 15.38 -1.13 12.63
C LYS A 279 14.15 -1.98 12.34
N GLN A 280 14.39 -3.17 11.81
CA GLN A 280 13.40 -4.22 11.62
C GLN A 280 13.85 -5.50 12.30
N ALA A 281 12.96 -6.13 13.08
CA ALA A 281 13.13 -7.49 13.57
C ALA A 281 12.43 -8.48 12.64
N ILE A 282 13.07 -9.62 12.42
CA ILE A 282 12.52 -10.77 11.71
C ILE A 282 12.52 -11.94 12.70
N CYS A 283 11.34 -12.49 12.97
CA CYS A 283 11.11 -13.58 13.92
C CYS A 283 10.54 -14.77 13.17
N SER A 284 11.22 -15.92 13.24
CA SER A 284 10.78 -17.16 12.61
C SER A 284 10.48 -18.25 13.64
N CYS A 285 9.87 -19.33 13.21
CA CYS A 285 9.62 -20.54 14.03
C CYS A 285 10.91 -21.23 14.55
N ARG A 286 12.10 -20.76 14.13
CA ARG A 286 13.41 -21.32 14.56
C ARG A 286 13.97 -20.62 15.80
N ASP A 287 13.16 -19.92 16.56
CA ASP A 287 13.54 -19.21 17.79
C ASP A 287 14.67 -18.16 17.61
N VAL A 288 14.86 -17.66 16.40
CA VAL A 288 15.84 -16.62 16.10
C VAL A 288 15.15 -15.29 15.87
N ILE A 289 15.62 -14.24 16.57
CA ILE A 289 15.26 -12.85 16.24
C ILE A 289 16.48 -12.24 15.54
N SER A 290 16.36 -11.93 14.25
CA SER A 290 17.38 -11.16 13.54
C SER A 290 16.95 -9.70 13.43
N VAL A 291 17.89 -8.76 13.60
CA VAL A 291 17.64 -7.32 13.51
C VAL A 291 18.49 -6.72 12.41
N ARG A 292 17.88 -5.94 11.53
CA ARG A 292 18.56 -5.26 10.42
C ARG A 292 18.19 -3.79 10.31
N ASP A 293 19.04 -2.99 9.67
CA ASP A 293 18.73 -1.64 9.26
C ASP A 293 17.84 -1.66 8.01
N VAL A 294 16.81 -0.81 8.01
CA VAL A 294 15.89 -0.70 6.88
C VAL A 294 15.48 0.75 6.63
N ASP A 295 15.09 1.05 5.39
CA ASP A 295 14.33 2.26 5.10
C ASP A 295 12.87 1.99 5.46
N VAL A 296 12.41 2.61 6.55
CA VAL A 296 11.05 2.44 7.07
C VAL A 296 9.97 2.87 6.07
N ASN A 297 10.30 3.80 5.16
CA ASN A 297 9.35 4.28 4.17
C ASN A 297 8.88 3.17 3.24
N ILE A 298 9.74 2.22 2.90
CA ILE A 298 9.42 1.07 2.05
C ILE A 298 8.35 0.20 2.73
N TYR A 299 8.53 -0.09 4.02
CA TYR A 299 7.64 -0.96 4.80
C TYR A 299 6.35 -0.27 5.26
N THR A 300 6.25 1.04 5.11
CA THR A 300 5.06 1.83 5.47
C THR A 300 4.42 2.53 4.28
N SER A 301 4.97 2.42 3.07
CA SER A 301 4.47 3.06 1.85
C SER A 301 3.02 2.66 1.54
N TRP A 302 2.65 1.45 1.89
CA TRP A 302 1.32 0.91 1.67
C TRP A 302 0.23 1.72 2.40
N THR A 303 0.51 2.33 3.57
CA THR A 303 -0.43 3.20 4.30
C THR A 303 -0.75 4.49 3.55
N ARG A 304 0.08 4.86 2.57
CA ARG A 304 -0.11 6.00 1.67
C ARG A 304 -0.64 5.58 0.30
N GLY A 305 -1.13 4.33 0.18
CA GLY A 305 -1.67 3.81 -1.07
C GLY A 305 -0.61 3.52 -2.15
N ILE A 306 0.62 3.18 -1.75
CA ILE A 306 1.75 2.92 -2.67
C ILE A 306 2.32 1.53 -2.40
N PHE A 307 2.53 0.76 -3.45
CA PHE A 307 3.44 -0.39 -3.44
C PHE A 307 4.83 0.11 -3.77
N GLU A 308 5.75 0.05 -2.83
CA GLU A 308 7.14 0.45 -3.00
C GLU A 308 8.05 -0.77 -2.84
N PHE A 309 8.84 -1.04 -3.84
CA PHE A 309 9.78 -2.16 -3.88
C PHE A 309 11.19 -1.62 -4.07
N ASN A 310 12.11 -1.98 -3.19
CA ASN A 310 13.50 -1.58 -3.30
C ASN A 310 14.41 -2.81 -3.19
N LYS A 311 14.96 -3.24 -4.31
CA LYS A 311 15.76 -4.46 -4.43
C LYS A 311 15.07 -5.69 -3.81
N MET A 312 13.74 -5.74 -3.90
CA MET A 312 12.95 -6.87 -3.46
C MET A 312 12.99 -7.99 -4.51
N SER A 313 12.95 -9.23 -4.06
CA SER A 313 12.84 -10.37 -4.97
C SER A 313 11.47 -10.39 -5.66
N LEU A 314 11.41 -10.95 -6.86
CA LEU A 314 10.14 -11.13 -7.55
C LEU A 314 9.17 -11.98 -6.72
N LYS A 315 9.68 -12.93 -5.93
CA LYS A 315 8.88 -13.72 -4.98
C LYS A 315 8.19 -12.83 -3.96
N GLU A 316 8.94 -11.95 -3.27
CA GLU A 316 8.37 -11.02 -2.28
C GLU A 316 7.35 -10.06 -2.91
N ILE A 317 7.66 -9.55 -4.11
CA ILE A 317 6.77 -8.65 -4.86
C ILE A 317 5.48 -9.35 -5.25
N THR A 318 5.58 -10.54 -5.86
CA THR A 318 4.39 -11.30 -6.29
C THR A 318 3.53 -11.72 -5.11
N THR A 319 4.12 -12.08 -3.97
CA THR A 319 3.39 -12.37 -2.74
C THR A 319 2.57 -11.16 -2.28
N SER A 320 3.15 -9.96 -2.32
CA SER A 320 2.42 -8.71 -2.00
C SER A 320 1.29 -8.43 -2.99
N LEU A 321 1.52 -8.66 -4.28
CA LEU A 321 0.50 -8.49 -5.32
C LEU A 321 -0.62 -9.53 -5.21
N GLU A 322 -0.33 -10.78 -4.85
CA GLU A 322 -1.33 -11.83 -4.59
C GLU A 322 -2.33 -11.43 -3.51
N ARG A 323 -1.83 -10.78 -2.45
CA ARG A 323 -2.63 -10.30 -1.31
C ARG A 323 -3.56 -9.14 -1.68
N TRP A 324 -3.33 -8.51 -2.83
CA TRP A 324 -4.09 -7.34 -3.26
C TRP A 324 -4.98 -7.60 -4.46
N TYR A 325 -4.53 -8.41 -5.44
CA TYR A 325 -5.14 -8.51 -6.78
C TYR A 325 -5.89 -9.82 -7.06
N ASN A 326 -6.09 -10.70 -6.10
CA ASN A 326 -6.78 -12.00 -6.29
C ASN A 326 -6.19 -12.81 -7.47
N ILE A 327 -4.89 -12.85 -7.57
CA ILE A 327 -4.15 -13.65 -8.57
C ILE A 327 -3.14 -14.53 -7.85
N LYS A 328 -2.68 -15.57 -8.53
CA LYS A 328 -1.59 -16.43 -8.04
C LYS A 328 -0.44 -16.43 -9.01
N PHE A 329 0.79 -16.47 -8.49
CA PHE A 329 1.98 -16.56 -9.30
C PHE A 329 2.62 -17.94 -9.17
N ASN A 330 3.09 -18.46 -10.31
CA ASN A 330 3.84 -19.71 -10.39
C ASN A 330 5.14 -19.47 -11.14
N PHE A 331 6.25 -19.65 -10.48
CA PHE A 331 7.57 -19.50 -11.07
C PHE A 331 8.02 -20.82 -11.68
N THR A 332 8.58 -20.75 -12.88
CA THR A 332 9.12 -21.94 -13.57
C THR A 332 10.53 -22.29 -13.10
N ASP A 333 11.23 -21.34 -12.47
CA ASP A 333 12.60 -21.51 -11.97
C ASP A 333 12.84 -20.67 -10.72
N ASN A 334 13.51 -21.24 -9.71
CA ASN A 334 13.92 -20.56 -8.49
C ASN A 334 14.87 -19.37 -8.74
N ALA A 335 15.65 -19.40 -9.83
CA ALA A 335 16.51 -18.29 -10.21
C ALA A 335 15.69 -17.02 -10.53
N ILE A 336 14.51 -17.19 -11.13
CA ILE A 336 13.58 -16.10 -11.44
C ILE A 336 12.98 -15.53 -10.16
N GLU A 337 12.61 -16.37 -9.20
CA GLU A 337 12.05 -15.93 -7.90
C GLU A 337 12.97 -14.92 -7.19
N ASN A 338 14.28 -15.11 -7.28
CA ASN A 338 15.30 -14.33 -6.60
C ASN A 338 15.75 -13.09 -7.37
N LYS A 339 15.31 -12.88 -8.61
CA LYS A 339 15.60 -11.64 -9.37
C LYS A 339 15.07 -10.43 -8.63
N LYS A 340 15.92 -9.41 -8.50
CA LYS A 340 15.60 -8.20 -7.74
C LYS A 340 15.01 -7.14 -8.63
N PHE A 341 14.00 -6.45 -8.12
CA PHE A 341 13.34 -5.34 -8.78
C PHE A 341 13.21 -4.14 -7.84
N THR A 342 13.24 -2.93 -8.42
CA THR A 342 13.00 -1.66 -7.72
C THR A 342 11.97 -0.87 -8.51
N GLY A 343 10.91 -0.42 -7.86
CA GLY A 343 9.85 0.37 -8.46
C GLY A 343 8.78 0.75 -7.45
N ALA A 344 7.90 1.66 -7.84
CA ALA A 344 6.75 2.06 -7.02
C ALA A 344 5.49 2.19 -7.88
N PHE A 345 4.36 1.77 -7.36
CA PHE A 345 3.07 1.79 -8.03
C PHE A 345 1.98 2.26 -7.07
N LYS A 346 1.00 3.01 -7.54
CA LYS A 346 -0.19 3.29 -6.75
C LYS A 346 -1.02 2.01 -6.56
N LYS A 347 -1.56 1.83 -5.37
CA LYS A 347 -2.62 0.84 -5.16
C LYS A 347 -3.81 1.20 -6.05
N GLY A 348 -4.39 0.20 -6.72
CA GLY A 348 -5.43 0.44 -7.73
C GLY A 348 -4.91 0.59 -9.16
N THR A 349 -3.58 0.66 -9.39
CA THR A 349 -3.02 0.47 -10.74
C THR A 349 -3.43 -0.92 -11.27
N PRO A 350 -3.96 -1.05 -12.50
CA PRO A 350 -4.29 -2.35 -13.06
C PRO A 350 -3.09 -3.29 -13.00
N ILE A 351 -3.32 -4.54 -12.58
CA ILE A 351 -2.24 -5.51 -12.40
C ILE A 351 -1.43 -5.72 -13.68
N GLU A 352 -2.10 -5.72 -14.83
CA GLU A 352 -1.47 -5.85 -16.13
C GLU A 352 -0.45 -4.74 -16.40
N SER A 353 -0.73 -3.52 -15.96
CA SER A 353 0.21 -2.38 -16.09
C SER A 353 1.44 -2.58 -15.20
N ILE A 354 1.27 -3.10 -13.99
CA ILE A 354 2.38 -3.42 -13.09
C ILE A 354 3.26 -4.53 -13.69
N LEU A 355 2.64 -5.62 -14.15
CA LEU A 355 3.34 -6.75 -14.74
C LEU A 355 4.10 -6.34 -16.02
N ASN A 356 3.47 -5.59 -16.91
CA ASN A 356 4.11 -5.06 -18.12
C ASN A 356 5.33 -4.20 -17.77
N PHE A 357 5.23 -3.33 -16.75
CA PHE A 357 6.37 -2.51 -16.33
C PHE A 357 7.53 -3.36 -15.79
N ILE A 358 7.23 -4.39 -14.99
CA ILE A 358 8.25 -5.33 -14.51
C ILE A 358 8.87 -6.09 -15.69
N GLU A 359 8.06 -6.53 -16.67
CA GLU A 359 8.56 -7.16 -17.90
C GLU A 359 9.51 -6.25 -18.68
N GLU A 360 9.15 -4.97 -18.89
CA GLU A 360 9.97 -4.02 -19.63
C GLU A 360 11.34 -3.75 -19.00
N THR A 361 11.41 -3.86 -17.68
CA THR A 361 12.60 -3.50 -16.89
C THR A 361 13.43 -4.72 -16.46
N THR A 362 12.92 -5.93 -16.71
CA THR A 362 13.59 -7.18 -16.31
C THR A 362 13.61 -8.19 -17.48
N ASN A 363 14.40 -9.25 -17.32
CA ASN A 363 14.41 -10.37 -18.28
C ASN A 363 13.40 -11.46 -17.88
N VAL A 364 12.17 -11.07 -17.52
CA VAL A 364 11.08 -12.01 -17.19
C VAL A 364 9.84 -11.70 -18.02
N LYS A 365 8.98 -12.69 -18.18
CA LYS A 365 7.68 -12.58 -18.84
C LYS A 365 6.60 -13.16 -17.93
N PHE A 366 5.44 -12.49 -17.90
CA PHE A 366 4.26 -12.94 -17.18
C PHE A 366 3.21 -13.46 -18.17
N ILE A 367 2.84 -14.73 -18.04
CA ILE A 367 1.85 -15.38 -18.89
C ILE A 367 0.61 -15.67 -18.05
N LYS A 368 -0.43 -14.85 -18.21
CA LYS A 368 -1.69 -15.00 -17.46
C LYS A 368 -2.57 -16.06 -18.09
N LYS A 369 -3.03 -17.03 -17.27
CA LYS A 369 -4.03 -18.03 -17.62
C LYS A 369 -5.07 -18.06 -16.50
N ASN A 370 -6.23 -17.47 -16.72
CA ASN A 370 -7.26 -17.23 -15.69
C ASN A 370 -6.67 -16.45 -14.50
N ASP A 371 -6.82 -16.95 -13.28
CA ASP A 371 -6.30 -16.33 -12.05
C ASP A 371 -4.85 -16.75 -11.72
N LEU A 372 -4.19 -17.49 -12.61
CA LEU A 372 -2.81 -17.95 -12.44
C LEU A 372 -1.88 -17.25 -13.43
N VAL A 373 -0.79 -16.71 -12.95
CA VAL A 373 0.25 -16.04 -13.74
C VAL A 373 1.54 -16.86 -13.65
N TYR A 374 2.00 -17.37 -14.78
CA TYR A 374 3.30 -18.03 -14.87
C TYR A 374 4.39 -16.99 -15.09
N VAL A 375 5.43 -17.09 -14.30
CA VAL A 375 6.62 -16.22 -14.38
C VAL A 375 7.74 -17.02 -15.03
N VAL A 376 8.14 -16.62 -16.23
CA VAL A 376 9.14 -17.30 -17.05
C VAL A 376 10.26 -16.35 -17.46
N GLU A 377 11.39 -16.87 -17.86
CA GLU A 377 12.44 -16.05 -18.49
C GLU A 377 12.06 -15.68 -19.93
N LYS A 378 12.47 -14.47 -20.39
CA LYS A 378 12.28 -14.03 -21.79
C LYS A 378 13.16 -14.79 -22.73
#